data_1173f5213b289a43c9dfabae4a6c88a4
#
_entry.id   1173f5213b289a43c9dfabae4a6c88a4
#
_cell.length_a   1.000
_cell.length_b   1.000
_cell.length_c   1.000
_cell.angle_alpha   90.00
_cell.angle_beta   90.00
_cell.angle_gamma   90.00
#
_symmetry.space_group_name_H-M   'P 1'
#
loop_
_entity.id
_entity.type
_entity.pdbx_description
1 polymer ?
#
loop_
_entity_poly.entity_id
_entity_poly.type
_entity_poly.pdbx_seq_one_letter_code
_entity_poly.pdbx_strand_id
1 'polypeptide(L)'
;MAERNDPCPCGSGKKYKKCCINKEISTPFDIWKQRAFQISTDVKHPEPLVDSFFAVFNHSIKKNWRGACHAISGILYVLLREQGIHAQLKVGFVKSPKVHFEFSHSWVEVDEKVYDLGLYRSNPPVASPNEYQELSAPIFHNIDLEANMETSIRYGVPSVREKTDRNLQTILNMTLGDYMNGWPNHKNGLWGEVIEIADRLGLSLNLHEIKEKYTNEQFSFNS
;
A
#
# COMPACT_ATOMS: atom_id res chain seq x y z
N MET A 1 -10.22 -21.18 22.26
CA MET A 1 -10.91 -21.47 20.98
C MET A 1 -12.40 -21.49 21.26
N ALA A 2 -13.22 -20.96 20.36
CA ALA A 2 -14.68 -21.02 20.53
C ALA A 2 -15.16 -22.48 20.36
N GLU A 3 -16.07 -22.89 21.22
CA GLU A 3 -16.68 -24.22 21.13
C GLU A 3 -17.79 -24.24 20.07
N ARG A 4 -18.16 -25.44 19.62
CA ARG A 4 -19.10 -25.66 18.51
C ARG A 4 -20.43 -24.88 18.64
N ASN A 5 -20.92 -24.70 19.87
CA ASN A 5 -22.20 -24.04 20.15
C ASN A 5 -22.10 -22.59 20.62
N ASP A 6 -20.89 -22.07 20.81
CA ASP A 6 -20.65 -20.69 21.22
C ASP A 6 -21.09 -19.68 20.16
N PRO A 7 -21.33 -18.42 20.54
CA PRO A 7 -21.45 -17.33 19.57
C PRO A 7 -20.21 -17.28 18.66
N CYS A 8 -20.44 -17.11 17.36
CA CYS A 8 -19.32 -17.11 16.41
C CYS A 8 -18.42 -15.88 16.65
N PRO A 9 -17.09 -16.06 16.78
CA PRO A 9 -16.15 -14.97 17.02
C PRO A 9 -16.09 -13.94 15.86
N CYS A 10 -16.67 -14.27 14.69
CA CYS A 10 -16.77 -13.32 13.57
C CYS A 10 -17.83 -12.22 13.76
N GLY A 11 -18.55 -12.19 14.89
CA GLY A 11 -19.57 -11.18 15.18
C GLY A 11 -20.89 -11.34 14.42
N SER A 12 -21.10 -12.42 13.68
CA SER A 12 -22.31 -12.65 12.87
C SER A 12 -23.60 -12.94 13.67
N GLY A 13 -23.52 -13.08 15.00
CA GLY A 13 -24.64 -13.49 15.86
C GLY A 13 -25.06 -14.97 15.72
N LYS A 14 -24.43 -15.72 14.80
CA LYS A 14 -24.73 -17.15 14.59
C LYS A 14 -23.87 -18.03 15.50
N LYS A 15 -24.34 -19.27 15.81
CA LYS A 15 -23.51 -20.27 16.50
C LYS A 15 -22.30 -20.64 15.65
N TYR A 16 -21.11 -20.85 16.26
CA TYR A 16 -19.84 -21.15 15.57
C TYR A 16 -19.99 -22.32 14.59
N LYS A 17 -20.69 -23.40 14.96
CA LYS A 17 -20.98 -24.56 14.08
C LYS A 17 -21.79 -24.24 12.83
N LYS A 18 -22.58 -23.16 12.85
CA LYS A 18 -23.41 -22.73 11.72
C LYS A 18 -22.83 -21.56 10.94
N CYS A 19 -21.62 -21.13 11.31
CA CYS A 19 -20.95 -19.99 10.70
C CYS A 19 -19.53 -20.35 10.27
N CYS A 20 -18.58 -20.37 11.20
CA CYS A 20 -17.15 -20.45 10.86
C CYS A 20 -16.48 -21.79 11.20
N ILE A 21 -17.18 -22.78 11.78
CA ILE A 21 -16.54 -24.06 12.19
C ILE A 21 -15.95 -24.85 11.02
N ASN A 22 -16.53 -24.69 9.82
CA ASN A 22 -16.08 -25.34 8.60
C ASN A 22 -15.49 -24.32 7.58
N LYS A 23 -15.35 -23.04 7.99
CA LYS A 23 -14.59 -22.06 7.20
C LYS A 23 -13.17 -22.08 7.72
N GLU A 24 -12.21 -22.10 6.83
CA GLU A 24 -10.84 -21.74 7.19
C GLU A 24 -10.89 -20.42 7.96
N ILE A 25 -10.16 -20.33 9.07
CA ILE A 25 -10.07 -19.10 9.86
C ILE A 25 -9.51 -18.06 8.91
N SER A 26 -10.34 -17.11 8.48
CA SER A 26 -9.91 -16.04 7.61
C SER A 26 -8.76 -15.31 8.30
N THR A 27 -7.63 -15.24 7.64
CA THR A 27 -6.52 -14.43 8.13
C THR A 27 -6.93 -12.95 8.12
N PRO A 28 -6.31 -12.07 8.91
CA PRO A 28 -6.54 -10.62 8.79
C PRO A 28 -6.47 -10.14 7.34
N PHE A 29 -5.56 -10.72 6.57
CA PHE A 29 -5.40 -10.46 5.15
C PHE A 29 -6.66 -10.78 4.32
N ASP A 30 -7.29 -11.94 4.54
CA ASP A 30 -8.51 -12.33 3.82
C ASP A 30 -9.66 -11.40 4.18
N ILE A 31 -9.76 -11.01 5.45
CA ILE A 31 -10.75 -10.04 5.93
C ILE A 31 -10.55 -8.69 5.26
N TRP A 32 -9.32 -8.17 5.21
CA TRP A 32 -9.01 -6.90 4.56
C TRP A 32 -9.30 -6.94 3.06
N LYS A 33 -8.96 -8.03 2.38
CA LYS A 33 -9.27 -8.18 0.95
C LYS A 33 -10.77 -8.19 0.70
N GLN A 34 -11.53 -8.89 1.52
CA GLN A 34 -13.00 -8.89 1.44
C GLN A 34 -13.59 -7.50 1.67
N ARG A 35 -13.08 -6.76 2.67
CA ARG A 35 -13.49 -5.36 2.93
C ARG A 35 -13.18 -4.45 1.75
N ALA A 36 -11.98 -4.55 1.17
CA ALA A 36 -11.62 -3.78 0.00
C ALA A 36 -12.57 -4.01 -1.18
N PHE A 37 -12.97 -5.24 -1.45
CA PHE A 37 -13.99 -5.54 -2.46
C PHE A 37 -15.36 -4.91 -2.13
N GLN A 38 -15.78 -4.93 -0.86
CA GLN A 38 -17.02 -4.30 -0.44
C GLN A 38 -17.00 -2.78 -0.59
N ILE A 39 -15.85 -2.14 -0.30
CA ILE A 39 -15.65 -0.69 -0.44
C ILE A 39 -15.62 -0.28 -1.91
N SER A 40 -15.14 -1.15 -2.80
CA SER A 40 -14.92 -0.83 -4.22
C SER A 40 -16.14 -1.09 -5.11
N THR A 41 -17.34 -1.31 -4.58
CA THR A 41 -18.55 -1.58 -5.38
C THR A 41 -18.87 -0.48 -6.38
N ASP A 42 -18.59 0.76 -6.03
CA ASP A 42 -18.85 1.94 -6.87
C ASP A 42 -17.59 2.43 -7.62
N VAL A 43 -16.48 1.69 -7.49
CA VAL A 43 -15.22 2.02 -8.16
C VAL A 43 -15.20 1.40 -9.56
N LYS A 44 -14.74 2.18 -10.54
CA LYS A 44 -14.47 1.66 -11.88
C LYS A 44 -13.30 0.67 -11.82
N HIS A 45 -13.47 -0.54 -12.35
CA HIS A 45 -12.46 -1.61 -12.34
C HIS A 45 -12.08 -2.09 -10.92
N PRO A 46 -13.03 -2.59 -10.11
CA PRO A 46 -12.77 -2.96 -8.72
C PRO A 46 -11.79 -4.13 -8.57
N GLU A 47 -11.92 -5.19 -9.39
CA GLU A 47 -11.05 -6.37 -9.30
C GLU A 47 -9.57 -6.03 -9.58
N PRO A 48 -9.20 -5.37 -10.70
CA PRO A 48 -7.81 -4.97 -10.96
C PRO A 48 -7.21 -4.11 -9.85
N LEU A 49 -7.99 -3.19 -9.28
CA LEU A 49 -7.54 -2.31 -8.21
C LEU A 49 -7.26 -3.08 -6.91
N VAL A 50 -8.22 -3.90 -6.46
CA VAL A 50 -8.07 -4.71 -5.24
C VAL A 50 -6.96 -5.75 -5.40
N ASP A 51 -6.92 -6.45 -6.52
CA ASP A 51 -5.93 -7.51 -6.75
C ASP A 51 -4.51 -6.94 -6.82
N SER A 52 -4.29 -5.81 -7.50
CA SER A 52 -2.99 -5.13 -7.53
C SER A 52 -2.57 -4.66 -6.15
N PHE A 53 -3.47 -4.02 -5.40
CA PHE A 53 -3.20 -3.56 -4.05
C PHE A 53 -2.72 -4.70 -3.15
N PHE A 54 -3.43 -5.81 -3.12
CA PHE A 54 -3.05 -6.94 -2.28
C PHE A 54 -1.89 -7.77 -2.83
N ALA A 55 -1.66 -7.78 -4.15
CA ALA A 55 -0.47 -8.40 -4.71
C ALA A 55 0.81 -7.68 -4.29
N VAL A 56 0.80 -6.33 -4.32
CA VAL A 56 1.90 -5.50 -3.82
C VAL A 56 2.09 -5.66 -2.31
N PHE A 57 1.00 -5.66 -1.54
CA PHE A 57 1.06 -5.90 -0.10
C PHE A 57 1.71 -7.24 0.23
N ASN A 58 1.21 -8.34 -0.33
CA ASN A 58 1.76 -9.67 -0.15
C ASN A 58 3.24 -9.76 -0.53
N HIS A 59 3.61 -9.10 -1.63
CA HIS A 59 4.98 -9.06 -2.09
C HIS A 59 5.88 -8.35 -1.08
N SER A 60 5.48 -7.17 -0.59
CA SER A 60 6.23 -6.42 0.41
C SER A 60 6.42 -7.20 1.74
N ILE A 61 5.39 -7.94 2.16
CA ILE A 61 5.44 -8.82 3.33
C ILE A 61 6.44 -9.96 3.12
N LYS A 62 6.34 -10.67 1.98
CA LYS A 62 7.25 -11.79 1.63
C LYS A 62 8.70 -11.36 1.52
N LYS A 63 8.96 -10.19 0.94
CA LYS A 63 10.32 -9.61 0.82
C LYS A 63 10.78 -8.92 2.12
N ASN A 64 9.96 -8.93 3.17
CA ASN A 64 10.23 -8.30 4.46
C ASN A 64 10.60 -6.81 4.35
N TRP A 65 9.95 -6.08 3.47
CA TRP A 65 10.19 -4.65 3.29
C TRP A 65 9.66 -3.84 4.47
N ARG A 66 10.46 -2.85 4.88
CA ARG A 66 10.15 -1.93 5.97
C ARG A 66 10.56 -0.52 5.57
N GLY A 67 9.74 0.47 5.89
CA GLY A 67 10.00 1.85 5.51
C GLY A 67 10.12 2.07 3.99
N ALA A 68 9.54 1.18 3.20
CA ALA A 68 9.66 1.15 1.75
C ALA A 68 8.48 1.84 1.04
N CYS A 69 7.92 2.91 1.64
CA CYS A 69 6.72 3.58 1.12
C CYS A 69 6.88 4.02 -0.34
N HIS A 70 8.02 4.60 -0.71
CA HIS A 70 8.27 5.03 -2.10
C HIS A 70 8.31 3.85 -3.08
N ALA A 71 8.94 2.73 -2.68
CA ALA A 71 9.01 1.51 -3.50
C ALA A 71 7.62 0.89 -3.70
N ILE A 72 6.88 0.74 -2.61
CA ILE A 72 5.54 0.16 -2.60
C ILE A 72 4.58 1.00 -3.45
N SER A 73 4.60 2.33 -3.26
CA SER A 73 3.74 3.25 -4.01
C SER A 73 4.12 3.31 -5.49
N GLY A 74 5.41 3.32 -5.82
CA GLY A 74 5.88 3.30 -7.20
C GLY A 74 5.45 2.04 -7.96
N ILE A 75 5.59 0.86 -7.32
CA ILE A 75 5.15 -0.41 -7.93
C ILE A 75 3.62 -0.42 -8.12
N LEU A 76 2.87 -0.04 -7.07
CA LEU A 76 1.41 0.00 -7.14
C LEU A 76 0.94 0.95 -8.25
N TYR A 77 1.54 2.13 -8.33
CA TYR A 77 1.28 3.11 -9.38
C TYR A 77 1.44 2.52 -10.78
N VAL A 78 2.59 1.89 -11.08
CA VAL A 78 2.85 1.29 -12.39
C VAL A 78 1.83 0.20 -12.73
N LEU A 79 1.55 -0.72 -11.79
CA LEU A 79 0.60 -1.80 -12.00
C LEU A 79 -0.83 -1.29 -12.28
N LEU A 80 -1.27 -0.26 -11.57
CA LEU A 80 -2.59 0.33 -11.79
C LEU A 80 -2.66 1.03 -13.15
N ARG A 81 -1.64 1.79 -13.50
CA ARG A 81 -1.56 2.50 -14.80
C ARG A 81 -1.55 1.53 -15.98
N GLU A 82 -0.85 0.39 -15.87
CA GLU A 82 -0.83 -0.66 -16.90
C GLU A 82 -2.19 -1.33 -17.09
N GLN A 83 -3.06 -1.30 -16.09
CA GLN A 83 -4.42 -1.80 -16.16
C GLN A 83 -5.46 -0.69 -16.51
N GLY A 84 -5.00 0.47 -16.97
CA GLY A 84 -5.86 1.58 -17.40
C GLY A 84 -6.52 2.35 -16.25
N ILE A 85 -6.08 2.13 -15.01
CA ILE A 85 -6.56 2.88 -13.84
C ILE A 85 -5.78 4.18 -13.74
N HIS A 86 -6.49 5.31 -13.67
CA HIS A 86 -5.88 6.64 -13.58
C HIS A 86 -5.38 6.90 -12.16
N ALA A 87 -4.22 6.34 -11.83
CA ALA A 87 -3.56 6.55 -10.56
C ALA A 87 -2.61 7.76 -10.58
N GLN A 88 -2.42 8.38 -9.43
CA GLN A 88 -1.44 9.44 -9.17
C GLN A 88 -0.47 8.98 -8.09
N LEU A 89 0.83 9.20 -8.32
CA LEU A 89 1.88 8.90 -7.37
C LEU A 89 2.16 10.14 -6.53
N LYS A 90 1.90 10.06 -5.24
CA LYS A 90 1.98 11.19 -4.31
C LYS A 90 3.15 11.06 -3.35
N VAL A 91 3.68 12.20 -2.94
CA VAL A 91 4.62 12.35 -1.81
C VAL A 91 4.29 13.61 -1.03
N GLY A 92 4.45 13.57 0.28
CA GLY A 92 4.20 14.73 1.15
C GLY A 92 4.39 14.38 2.61
N PHE A 93 4.02 15.29 3.50
CA PHE A 93 3.99 14.97 4.91
C PHE A 93 2.66 14.33 5.30
N VAL A 94 2.76 13.33 6.16
CA VAL A 94 1.60 12.69 6.79
C VAL A 94 1.68 12.79 8.31
N LYS A 95 0.52 12.77 8.96
CA LYS A 95 0.39 12.76 10.41
C LYS A 95 -0.41 11.55 10.84
N SER A 96 0.21 10.70 11.66
CA SER A 96 -0.46 9.59 12.35
C SER A 96 -0.77 9.97 13.79
N PRO A 97 -1.90 9.55 14.38
CA PRO A 97 -2.16 9.72 15.80
C PRO A 97 -1.19 8.92 16.69
N LYS A 98 -0.50 7.92 16.13
CA LYS A 98 0.48 7.08 16.86
C LYS A 98 1.85 7.74 17.04
N VAL A 99 2.11 8.90 16.38
CA VAL A 99 3.38 9.63 16.49
C VAL A 99 3.15 11.12 16.68
N HIS A 100 4.04 11.79 17.41
CA HIS A 100 3.87 13.21 17.80
C HIS A 100 4.28 14.20 16.70
N PHE A 101 4.92 13.75 15.63
CA PHE A 101 5.42 14.59 14.54
C PHE A 101 4.87 14.10 13.19
N GLU A 102 4.82 15.00 12.22
CA GLU A 102 4.60 14.64 10.81
C GLU A 102 5.91 14.11 10.21
N PHE A 103 5.78 13.26 9.18
CA PHE A 103 6.93 12.67 8.47
C PHE A 103 6.65 12.54 6.98
N SER A 104 7.72 12.56 6.18
CA SER A 104 7.61 12.39 4.73
C SER A 104 7.20 10.95 4.38
N HIS A 105 6.27 10.83 3.43
CA HIS A 105 5.68 9.56 3.04
C HIS A 105 5.21 9.61 1.60
N SER A 106 5.05 8.44 0.95
CA SER A 106 4.46 8.32 -0.38
C SER A 106 3.29 7.35 -0.38
N TRP A 107 2.31 7.68 -1.21
CA TRP A 107 1.09 6.89 -1.39
C TRP A 107 0.60 6.99 -2.84
N VAL A 108 -0.45 6.26 -3.16
CA VAL A 108 -1.15 6.36 -4.44
C VAL A 108 -2.54 6.94 -4.22
N GLU A 109 -2.97 7.79 -5.15
CA GLU A 109 -4.35 8.25 -5.22
C GLU A 109 -5.02 7.78 -6.51
N VAL A 110 -6.28 7.35 -6.40
CA VAL A 110 -7.18 7.08 -7.51
C VAL A 110 -8.50 7.80 -7.19
N ASP A 111 -8.97 8.65 -8.09
CA ASP A 111 -10.19 9.45 -7.92
C ASP A 111 -10.22 10.19 -6.56
N GLU A 112 -9.11 10.85 -6.21
CA GLU A 112 -8.92 11.61 -4.96
C GLU A 112 -9.02 10.76 -3.67
N LYS A 113 -8.96 9.44 -3.78
CA LYS A 113 -8.95 8.51 -2.65
C LYS A 113 -7.57 7.90 -2.47
N VAL A 114 -7.17 7.78 -1.22
CA VAL A 114 -5.86 7.25 -0.81
C VAL A 114 -5.85 5.74 -0.82
N TYR A 115 -4.75 5.21 -1.35
CA TYR A 115 -4.38 3.79 -1.33
C TYR A 115 -2.95 3.69 -0.80
N ASP A 116 -2.80 3.21 0.43
CA ASP A 116 -1.52 3.20 1.12
C ASP A 116 -1.25 1.88 1.85
N LEU A 117 -0.11 1.30 1.55
CA LEU A 117 0.42 0.07 2.14
C LEU A 117 1.66 0.32 3.00
N GLY A 118 2.30 1.49 2.80
CA GLY A 118 3.61 1.80 3.38
C GLY A 118 3.57 2.00 4.90
N LEU A 119 2.44 2.47 5.44
CA LEU A 119 2.27 2.73 6.86
C LEU A 119 2.16 1.47 7.72
N TYR A 120 1.85 0.33 7.12
CA TYR A 120 1.76 -0.95 7.83
C TYR A 120 3.12 -1.41 8.38
N ARG A 121 4.21 -1.13 7.66
CA ARG A 121 5.58 -1.45 8.07
C ARG A 121 6.51 -0.25 7.94
N SER A 122 6.14 0.83 8.60
CA SER A 122 6.95 2.04 8.65
C SER A 122 8.23 1.85 9.47
N ASN A 123 9.27 2.64 9.15
CA ASN A 123 10.44 2.70 10.01
C ASN A 123 10.08 3.31 11.36
N PRO A 124 10.60 2.77 12.48
CA PRO A 124 10.48 3.41 13.77
C PRO A 124 11.29 4.72 13.80
N PRO A 125 10.99 5.65 14.73
CA PRO A 125 11.71 6.92 14.87
C PRO A 125 13.22 6.74 15.11
N VAL A 126 13.60 5.66 15.78
CA VAL A 126 15.00 5.23 15.90
C VAL A 126 15.15 3.98 15.04
N ALA A 127 15.82 4.14 13.92
CA ALA A 127 15.94 3.07 12.94
C ALA A 127 16.70 1.86 13.53
N SER A 128 16.00 0.74 13.62
CA SER A 128 16.60 -0.58 13.84
C SER A 128 16.37 -1.42 12.58
N PRO A 129 17.41 -2.11 12.05
CA PRO A 129 17.27 -2.90 10.83
C PRO A 129 16.21 -4.01 10.91
N ASN A 130 15.90 -4.45 12.12
CA ASN A 130 14.99 -5.57 12.38
C ASN A 130 13.63 -5.15 12.92
N GLU A 131 13.38 -3.85 13.09
CA GLU A 131 12.14 -3.34 13.65
C GLU A 131 11.33 -2.57 12.61
N TYR A 132 10.04 -2.50 12.83
CA TYR A 132 9.13 -1.62 12.11
C TYR A 132 8.05 -1.12 13.07
N GLN A 133 7.40 -0.02 12.67
CA GLN A 133 6.26 0.52 13.39
C GLN A 133 5.02 0.40 12.51
N GLU A 134 3.99 -0.23 13.03
CA GLU A 134 2.67 -0.24 12.40
C GLU A 134 1.95 1.07 12.77
N LEU A 135 1.91 2.01 11.83
CA LEU A 135 1.23 3.28 11.99
C LEU A 135 -0.25 3.20 11.61
N SER A 136 -0.59 2.31 10.68
CA SER A 136 -1.95 2.01 10.24
C SER A 136 -1.99 0.60 9.65
N ALA A 137 -3.13 -0.06 9.67
CA ALA A 137 -3.42 -1.15 8.72
C ALA A 137 -3.37 -0.60 7.28
N PRO A 138 -3.40 -1.46 6.25
CA PRO A 138 -3.51 -1.00 4.88
C PRO A 138 -4.72 -0.07 4.70
N ILE A 139 -4.50 1.06 4.02
CA ILE A 139 -5.55 2.04 3.74
C ILE A 139 -5.98 1.85 2.29
N PHE A 140 -7.25 1.59 2.09
CA PHE A 140 -7.87 1.39 0.79
C PHE A 140 -9.06 2.34 0.64
N HIS A 141 -9.04 3.19 -0.38
CA HIS A 141 -10.11 4.14 -0.65
C HIS A 141 -10.44 5.07 0.56
N ASN A 142 -9.42 5.60 1.23
CA ASN A 142 -9.48 6.36 2.49
C ASN A 142 -9.91 5.55 3.72
N ILE A 143 -10.16 4.25 3.61
CA ILE A 143 -10.62 3.40 4.72
C ILE A 143 -9.45 2.61 5.29
N ASP A 144 -9.28 2.66 6.60
CA ASP A 144 -8.41 1.74 7.36
C ASP A 144 -9.07 0.36 7.35
N LEU A 145 -8.40 -0.61 6.73
CA LEU A 145 -8.99 -1.95 6.52
C LEU A 145 -9.14 -2.76 7.81
N GLU A 146 -8.40 -2.44 8.88
CA GLU A 146 -8.60 -3.11 10.17
C GLU A 146 -9.78 -2.50 10.94
N ALA A 147 -9.80 -1.18 11.06
CA ALA A 147 -10.90 -0.47 11.72
C ALA A 147 -12.22 -0.52 10.92
N ASN A 148 -12.14 -0.71 9.60
CA ASN A 148 -13.26 -0.60 8.65
C ASN A 148 -13.98 0.76 8.74
N MET A 149 -13.20 1.82 8.90
CA MET A 149 -13.65 3.19 9.06
C MET A 149 -12.69 4.12 8.31
N GLU A 150 -13.12 5.35 8.08
CA GLU A 150 -12.25 6.38 7.51
C GLU A 150 -10.93 6.47 8.30
N THR A 151 -9.81 6.53 7.56
CA THR A 151 -8.49 6.55 8.19
C THR A 151 -8.29 7.78 9.04
N SER A 152 -7.63 7.61 10.19
CA SER A 152 -7.19 8.70 11.06
C SER A 152 -5.87 9.34 10.61
N ILE A 153 -5.24 8.78 9.57
CA ILE A 153 -4.04 9.38 8.98
C ILE A 153 -4.43 10.61 8.17
N ARG A 154 -3.71 11.69 8.36
CA ARG A 154 -3.87 12.92 7.57
C ARG A 154 -2.74 13.02 6.56
N TYR A 155 -3.08 13.12 5.29
CA TYR A 155 -2.15 13.26 4.17
C TYR A 155 -2.04 14.73 3.74
N GLY A 156 -0.90 15.10 3.18
CA GLY A 156 -0.66 16.47 2.70
C GLY A 156 -0.71 17.52 3.83
N VAL A 157 -0.20 17.18 5.02
CA VAL A 157 -0.17 18.17 6.11
C VAL A 157 1.01 19.12 5.94
N PRO A 158 0.83 20.43 6.15
CA PRO A 158 1.92 21.38 6.12
C PRO A 158 3.01 21.05 7.15
N SER A 159 4.28 21.24 6.78
CA SER A 159 5.41 21.05 7.70
C SER A 159 6.46 22.15 7.53
N VAL A 160 6.98 22.65 8.64
CA VAL A 160 8.13 23.56 8.65
C VAL A 160 9.41 22.90 8.14
N ARG A 161 9.43 21.55 8.09
CA ARG A 161 10.57 20.75 7.61
C ARG A 161 10.55 20.49 6.11
N GLU A 162 9.52 20.94 5.38
CA GLU A 162 9.37 20.67 3.95
C GLU A 162 10.66 20.92 3.17
N LYS A 163 11.31 22.06 3.36
CA LYS A 163 12.56 22.43 2.67
C LYS A 163 13.81 21.74 3.19
N THR A 164 13.77 21.18 4.39
CA THR A 164 14.93 20.59 5.08
C THR A 164 14.88 19.09 5.24
N ASP A 165 13.73 18.46 5.00
CA ASP A 165 13.59 17.01 5.04
C ASP A 165 14.31 16.38 3.82
N ARG A 166 15.43 15.73 4.08
CA ARG A 166 16.29 15.18 3.03
C ARG A 166 15.60 14.09 2.22
N ASN A 167 14.78 13.25 2.87
CA ASN A 167 14.08 12.17 2.17
C ASN A 167 13.05 12.74 1.18
N LEU A 168 12.23 13.70 1.64
CA LEU A 168 11.29 14.39 0.77
C LEU A 168 11.99 15.07 -0.40
N GLN A 169 13.04 15.87 -0.11
CA GLN A 169 13.75 16.60 -1.15
C GLN A 169 14.44 15.67 -2.15
N THR A 170 14.98 14.53 -1.70
CA THR A 170 15.56 13.53 -2.59
C THR A 170 14.51 12.97 -3.56
N ILE A 171 13.34 12.59 -3.06
CA ILE A 171 12.27 12.01 -3.88
C ILE A 171 11.67 13.03 -4.85
N LEU A 172 11.51 14.29 -4.43
CA LEU A 172 10.98 15.36 -5.29
C LEU A 172 11.93 15.74 -6.44
N ASN A 173 13.23 15.52 -6.25
CA ASN A 173 14.26 15.89 -7.23
C ASN A 173 14.71 14.72 -8.13
N MET A 174 14.06 13.56 -8.05
CA MET A 174 14.39 12.42 -8.89
C MET A 174 13.16 11.93 -9.66
N THR A 175 13.41 11.29 -10.79
CA THR A 175 12.36 10.63 -11.54
C THR A 175 11.99 9.28 -10.89
N LEU A 176 10.84 8.76 -11.24
CA LEU A 176 10.46 7.40 -10.84
C LEU A 176 11.47 6.38 -11.38
N GLY A 177 11.98 6.61 -12.59
CA GLY A 177 13.02 5.78 -13.20
C GLY A 177 14.31 5.74 -12.38
N ASP A 178 14.80 6.91 -11.93
CA ASP A 178 16.00 7.00 -11.09
C ASP A 178 15.80 6.22 -9.78
N TYR A 179 14.65 6.41 -9.12
CA TYR A 179 14.34 5.71 -7.89
C TYR A 179 14.25 4.19 -8.08
N MET A 180 13.51 3.74 -9.09
CA MET A 180 13.27 2.32 -9.32
C MET A 180 14.52 1.58 -9.81
N ASN A 181 15.37 2.23 -10.62
CA ASN A 181 16.66 1.67 -11.05
C ASN A 181 17.67 1.55 -9.90
N GLY A 182 17.61 2.46 -8.92
CA GLY A 182 18.51 2.50 -7.76
C GLY A 182 18.24 1.41 -6.71
N TRP A 183 17.21 0.59 -6.85
CA TRP A 183 16.87 -0.44 -5.86
C TRP A 183 17.89 -1.59 -5.84
N PRO A 184 18.59 -1.84 -4.73
CA PRO A 184 19.78 -2.71 -4.72
C PRO A 184 19.48 -4.20 -4.74
N ASN A 185 18.28 -4.62 -4.37
CA ASN A 185 17.96 -6.02 -4.05
C ASN A 185 17.45 -6.83 -5.25
N HIS A 186 17.41 -6.24 -6.44
CA HIS A 186 17.00 -6.93 -7.66
C HIS A 186 17.83 -6.44 -8.85
N LYS A 187 18.25 -7.37 -9.73
CA LYS A 187 19.10 -7.06 -10.91
C LYS A 187 18.51 -6.00 -11.86
N ASN A 188 17.19 -5.90 -11.91
CA ASN A 188 16.45 -4.94 -12.71
C ASN A 188 15.85 -3.79 -11.86
N GLY A 189 16.34 -3.58 -10.65
CA GLY A 189 15.73 -2.63 -9.71
C GLY A 189 14.28 -3.01 -9.36
N LEU A 190 13.48 -2.04 -8.96
CA LEU A 190 12.05 -2.28 -8.66
C LEU A 190 11.22 -2.67 -9.90
N TRP A 191 11.70 -2.37 -11.11
CA TRP A 191 11.04 -2.84 -12.33
C TRP A 191 10.93 -4.35 -12.41
N GLY A 192 11.95 -5.07 -11.92
CA GLY A 192 11.91 -6.52 -11.81
C GLY A 192 10.85 -7.00 -10.83
N GLU A 193 10.67 -6.29 -9.71
CA GLU A 193 9.61 -6.58 -8.74
C GLU A 193 8.21 -6.32 -9.34
N VAL A 194 8.07 -5.25 -10.17
CA VAL A 194 6.82 -5.02 -10.93
C VAL A 194 6.50 -6.21 -11.82
N ILE A 195 7.47 -6.72 -12.59
CA ILE A 195 7.26 -7.89 -13.47
C ILE A 195 6.88 -9.13 -12.65
N GLU A 196 7.59 -9.41 -11.54
CA GLU A 196 7.25 -10.55 -10.67
C GLU A 196 5.82 -10.47 -10.11
N ILE A 197 5.32 -9.28 -9.82
CA ILE A 197 3.94 -9.08 -9.33
C ILE A 197 2.96 -9.20 -10.47
N ALA A 198 3.25 -8.57 -11.62
CA ALA A 198 2.43 -8.62 -12.83
C ALA A 198 2.18 -10.06 -13.29
N ASP A 199 3.22 -10.91 -13.34
CA ASP A 199 3.11 -12.32 -13.69
C ASP A 199 2.13 -13.06 -12.77
N ARG A 200 2.14 -12.77 -11.46
CA ARG A 200 1.19 -13.37 -10.50
C ARG A 200 -0.24 -12.87 -10.66
N LEU A 201 -0.41 -11.68 -11.22
CA LEU A 201 -1.71 -11.10 -11.58
C LEU A 201 -2.19 -11.57 -12.96
N GLY A 202 -1.40 -12.34 -13.69
CA GLY A 202 -1.69 -12.75 -15.07
C GLY A 202 -1.53 -11.61 -16.08
N LEU A 203 -0.79 -10.56 -15.74
CA LEU A 203 -0.49 -9.43 -16.62
C LEU A 203 0.80 -9.71 -17.39
N SER A 204 0.74 -9.66 -18.73
CA SER A 204 1.90 -9.80 -19.58
C SER A 204 2.57 -8.44 -19.82
N LEU A 205 3.48 -8.04 -18.92
CA LEU A 205 4.21 -6.79 -19.04
C LEU A 205 5.62 -7.00 -19.60
N ASN A 206 6.05 -6.09 -20.49
CA ASN A 206 7.41 -6.05 -20.99
C ASN A 206 8.26 -5.09 -20.18
N LEU A 207 9.38 -5.59 -19.64
CA LEU A 207 10.29 -4.80 -18.80
C LEU A 207 10.81 -3.53 -19.49
N HIS A 208 11.15 -3.61 -20.79
CA HIS A 208 11.67 -2.46 -21.53
C HIS A 208 10.58 -1.41 -21.74
N GLU A 209 9.38 -1.84 -22.13
CA GLU A 209 8.25 -0.94 -22.39
C GLU A 209 7.81 -0.19 -21.14
N ILE A 210 7.69 -0.86 -19.97
CA ILE A 210 7.32 -0.19 -18.74
C ILE A 210 8.40 0.79 -18.27
N LYS A 211 9.68 0.46 -18.44
CA LYS A 211 10.78 1.39 -18.15
C LYS A 211 10.70 2.64 -19.02
N GLU A 212 10.57 2.47 -20.34
CA GLU A 212 10.46 3.58 -21.28
C GLU A 212 9.27 4.49 -20.93
N LYS A 213 8.12 3.89 -20.65
CA LYS A 213 6.88 4.60 -20.38
C LYS A 213 6.89 5.41 -19.10
N TYR A 214 7.49 4.90 -18.03
CA TYR A 214 7.38 5.49 -16.69
C TYR A 214 8.68 6.12 -16.17
N THR A 215 9.79 6.05 -16.89
CA THR A 215 11.09 6.54 -16.40
C THR A 215 11.07 8.03 -16.05
N ASN A 216 10.32 8.85 -16.79
CA ASN A 216 10.24 10.30 -16.58
C ASN A 216 9.10 10.76 -15.66
N GLU A 217 8.33 9.83 -15.15
CA GLU A 217 7.29 10.14 -14.16
C GLU A 217 7.92 10.64 -12.85
N GLN A 218 7.18 11.42 -12.10
CA GLN A 218 7.64 11.99 -10.83
C GLN A 218 6.60 11.80 -9.73
N PHE A 219 7.10 11.79 -8.51
CA PHE A 219 6.22 11.89 -7.34
C PHE A 219 5.64 13.30 -7.28
N SER A 220 4.33 13.42 -7.29
CA SER A 220 3.68 14.72 -7.16
C SER A 220 3.55 15.11 -5.69
N PHE A 221 4.04 16.32 -5.37
CA PHE A 221 3.95 16.84 -4.01
C PHE A 221 2.51 17.16 -3.65
N ASN A 222 2.12 16.74 -2.45
CA ASN A 222 0.83 17.06 -1.85
C ASN A 222 1.07 17.77 -0.51
N SER A 223 0.66 19.06 -0.43
CA SER A 223 0.80 19.94 0.74
C SER A 223 -0.56 20.37 1.26
#